data_87b92d4af1c9541d8228d216ee685741
#
_entry.id   87b92d4af1c9541d8228d216ee685741
#
_cell.length_a   1.000
_cell.length_b   1.000
_cell.length_c   1.000
_cell.angle_alpha   90.00
_cell.angle_beta   90.00
_cell.angle_gamma   90.00
#
_symmetry.space_group_name_H-M   'P 1'
#
loop_
_entity.id
_entity.type
_entity.pdbx_description
1 polymer ?
#
loop_
_entity_poly.entity_id
_entity_poly.type
_entity_poly.pdbx_seq_one_letter_code
_entity_poly.pdbx_strand_id
1 'polypeptide(L)'
;MTDAARSDGPVGWLRAIVVDAENLETLATFWQAVLDVGRVEVMEDWLQLAPGRGGTYLAFQPAPPGSARPAPGTARLRPDLEVDDMDVAQARIEALGGRLVEIVHERTGETHRRVADPEGNEFTVLAPLPPDLAEKVYGKGAGS
;
A
#
# COMPACT_ATOMS: atom_id res chain seq x y z
N MET A 1 28.47 5.33 -9.96
CA MET A 1 28.10 5.54 -8.55
C MET A 1 29.32 5.88 -7.73
N THR A 2 29.25 6.91 -6.94
CA THR A 2 30.37 7.33 -6.11
C THR A 2 30.50 6.44 -4.88
N ASP A 3 31.71 6.36 -4.32
CA ASP A 3 31.95 5.56 -3.12
C ASP A 3 31.12 6.03 -1.91
N ALA A 4 30.82 7.32 -1.84
CA ALA A 4 29.98 7.89 -0.79
C ALA A 4 28.58 7.25 -0.73
N ALA A 5 28.05 6.76 -1.86
CA ALA A 5 26.71 6.16 -1.90
C ALA A 5 26.65 4.78 -1.25
N ARG A 6 27.78 4.14 -0.97
CA ARG A 6 27.80 2.77 -0.43
C ARG A 6 28.75 2.55 0.73
N SER A 7 29.58 3.55 1.07
CA SER A 7 30.59 3.38 2.11
C SER A 7 30.05 3.52 3.52
N ASP A 8 28.98 4.27 3.70
CA ASP A 8 28.43 4.60 5.00
C ASP A 8 27.11 3.88 5.32
N GLY A 9 26.74 2.89 4.50
CA GLY A 9 25.48 2.17 4.64
C GLY A 9 24.27 3.02 4.22
N PRO A 10 23.05 2.62 4.60
CA PRO A 10 21.85 3.35 4.21
C PRO A 10 21.78 4.71 4.89
N VAL A 11 21.24 5.69 4.22
CA VAL A 11 20.97 7.00 4.82
C VAL A 11 19.92 6.88 5.94
N GLY A 12 18.98 5.96 5.80
CA GLY A 12 17.94 5.71 6.79
C GLY A 12 17.13 4.49 6.37
N TRP A 13 15.95 4.35 6.94
CA TRP A 13 15.03 3.28 6.57
C TRP A 13 13.62 3.84 6.46
N LEU A 14 12.77 3.16 5.68
CA LEU A 14 11.40 3.59 5.45
C LEU A 14 10.55 3.26 6.67
N ARG A 15 10.16 4.29 7.42
CA ARG A 15 9.33 4.13 8.61
C ARG A 15 7.85 4.10 8.27
N ALA A 16 7.39 5.03 7.44
CA ALA A 16 5.97 5.21 7.19
C ALA A 16 5.70 5.76 5.80
N ILE A 17 4.50 5.48 5.31
CA ILE A 17 3.92 6.17 4.18
C ILE A 17 2.81 7.05 4.75
N VAL A 18 2.89 8.36 4.54
CA VAL A 18 1.92 9.31 5.06
C VAL A 18 1.02 9.75 3.91
N VAL A 19 -0.28 9.64 4.12
CA VAL A 19 -1.30 9.95 3.12
C VAL A 19 -2.08 11.17 3.56
N ASP A 20 -2.19 12.16 2.68
CA ASP A 20 -3.06 13.30 2.91
C ASP A 20 -4.51 12.89 2.64
N ALA A 21 -5.38 13.10 3.59
CA ALA A 21 -6.75 12.60 3.55
C ALA A 21 -7.76 13.73 3.70
N GLU A 22 -8.84 13.66 2.94
CA GLU A 22 -9.99 14.53 3.14
C GLU A 22 -10.74 14.15 4.41
N ASN A 23 -10.89 12.84 4.63
CA ASN A 23 -11.55 12.28 5.80
C ASN A 23 -10.66 11.21 6.39
N LEU A 24 -9.95 11.57 7.46
CA LEU A 24 -9.02 10.69 8.16
C LEU A 24 -9.68 9.39 8.61
N GLU A 25 -10.87 9.51 9.20
CA GLU A 25 -11.56 8.36 9.79
C GLU A 25 -11.98 7.35 8.72
N THR A 26 -12.55 7.82 7.63
CA THR A 26 -12.98 6.96 6.53
C THR A 26 -11.78 6.24 5.92
N LEU A 27 -10.70 6.96 5.66
CA LEU A 27 -9.54 6.38 5.01
C LEU A 27 -8.79 5.41 5.93
N ALA A 28 -8.64 5.77 7.20
CA ALA A 28 -7.99 4.90 8.17
C ALA A 28 -8.81 3.62 8.41
N THR A 29 -10.12 3.73 8.48
CA THR A 29 -11.00 2.56 8.65
C THR A 29 -10.87 1.59 7.47
N PHE A 30 -10.83 2.12 6.25
CA PHE A 30 -10.62 1.30 5.06
C PHE A 30 -9.30 0.53 5.15
N TRP A 31 -8.19 1.23 5.38
CA TRP A 31 -6.87 0.62 5.38
C TRP A 31 -6.64 -0.30 6.59
N GLN A 32 -7.24 0.00 7.75
CA GLN A 32 -7.22 -0.94 8.87
C GLN A 32 -7.84 -2.28 8.51
N ALA A 33 -8.97 -2.24 7.81
CA ALA A 33 -9.66 -3.46 7.40
C ALA A 33 -8.87 -4.20 6.33
N VAL A 34 -8.28 -3.49 5.38
CA VAL A 34 -7.47 -4.11 4.31
C VAL A 34 -6.23 -4.81 4.88
N LEU A 35 -5.57 -4.17 5.84
CA LEU A 35 -4.30 -4.67 6.38
C LEU A 35 -4.47 -5.48 7.67
N ASP A 36 -5.66 -5.43 8.27
CA ASP A 36 -5.96 -6.08 9.56
C ASP A 36 -4.96 -5.67 10.65
N VAL A 37 -4.83 -4.38 10.85
CA VAL A 37 -3.95 -3.79 11.86
C VAL A 37 -4.72 -2.84 12.76
N GLY A 38 -4.20 -2.61 13.95
CA GLY A 38 -4.78 -1.66 14.90
C GLY A 38 -4.34 -0.23 14.62
N ARG A 39 -4.86 0.68 15.43
CA ARG A 39 -4.46 2.09 15.42
C ARG A 39 -3.52 2.37 16.57
N VAL A 40 -2.65 3.35 16.37
CA VAL A 40 -1.78 3.87 17.43
C VAL A 40 -2.10 5.35 17.58
N GLU A 41 -2.53 5.75 18.77
CA GLU A 41 -2.79 7.17 19.05
C GLU A 41 -1.48 7.87 19.37
N VAL A 42 -1.19 8.91 18.62
CA VAL A 42 0.06 9.67 18.77
C VAL A 42 -0.22 11.14 19.04
N MET A 43 -1.09 11.77 18.23
CA MET A 43 -1.43 13.19 18.37
C MET A 43 -2.71 13.51 17.62
N GLU A 44 -3.23 14.72 17.82
CA GLU A 44 -4.39 15.20 17.05
C GLU A 44 -4.06 15.34 15.57
N ASP A 45 -5.08 15.23 14.73
CA ASP A 45 -4.96 15.36 13.28
C ASP A 45 -3.91 14.42 12.67
N TRP A 46 -3.76 13.26 13.30
CA TRP A 46 -2.83 12.24 12.81
C TRP A 46 -3.38 10.89 13.21
N LEU A 47 -3.81 10.11 12.22
CA LEU A 47 -4.24 8.74 12.44
C LEU A 47 -3.15 7.80 11.94
N GLN A 48 -2.59 7.04 12.85
CA GLN A 48 -1.50 6.12 12.54
C GLN A 48 -1.97 4.70 12.74
N LEU A 49 -1.67 3.85 11.77
CA LEU A 49 -1.93 2.42 11.89
C LEU A 49 -0.71 1.73 12.49
N ALA A 50 -0.95 0.61 13.17
CA ALA A 50 0.13 -0.20 13.66
C ALA A 50 0.91 -0.80 12.50
N PRO A 51 2.23 -1.01 12.64
CA PRO A 51 3.01 -1.67 11.60
C PRO A 51 2.48 -3.09 11.35
N GLY A 52 2.35 -3.44 10.09
CA GLY A 52 2.09 -4.80 9.71
C GLY A 52 3.40 -5.56 9.50
N ARG A 53 3.37 -6.52 8.60
CA ARG A 53 4.57 -7.23 8.18
C ARG A 53 5.59 -6.24 7.60
N GLY A 54 6.84 -6.39 7.97
CA GLY A 54 7.91 -5.53 7.45
C GLY A 54 8.15 -4.24 8.21
N GLY A 55 7.30 -3.87 9.14
CA GLY A 55 7.54 -2.76 10.06
C GLY A 55 7.18 -1.36 9.57
N THR A 56 6.98 -1.16 8.26
CA THR A 56 6.51 0.10 7.70
C THR A 56 4.99 0.25 7.95
N TYR A 57 4.55 1.44 8.33
CA TYR A 57 3.13 1.65 8.59
C TYR A 57 2.56 2.78 7.73
N LEU A 58 1.24 2.83 7.64
CA LEU A 58 0.51 3.94 7.04
C LEU A 58 0.09 4.93 8.12
N ALA A 59 0.12 6.19 7.78
CA ALA A 59 -0.42 7.25 8.61
C ALA A 59 -1.20 8.22 7.73
N PHE A 60 -2.17 8.89 8.31
CA PHE A 60 -3.06 9.79 7.60
C PHE A 60 -3.10 11.14 8.30
N GLN A 61 -3.00 12.21 7.52
CA GLN A 61 -3.10 13.58 8.01
C GLN A 61 -4.06 14.36 7.13
N PRO A 62 -4.62 15.48 7.63
CA PRO A 62 -5.53 16.28 6.81
C PRO A 62 -4.84 16.78 5.55
N ALA A 63 -5.51 16.62 4.41
CA ALA A 63 -5.04 17.20 3.17
C ALA A 63 -5.08 18.73 3.26
N PRO A 64 -4.12 19.43 2.63
CA PRO A 64 -4.19 20.88 2.59
C PRO A 64 -5.51 21.36 1.94
N PRO A 65 -6.09 22.46 2.43
CA PRO A 65 -7.33 22.99 1.84
C PRO A 65 -7.20 23.19 0.32
N GLY A 66 -8.21 22.76 -0.42
CA GLY A 66 -8.21 22.86 -1.88
C GLY A 66 -7.44 21.78 -2.61
N SER A 67 -6.91 20.79 -1.90
CA SER A 67 -6.24 19.67 -2.54
C SER A 67 -7.23 18.87 -3.37
N ALA A 68 -6.85 18.53 -4.61
CA ALA A 68 -7.66 17.68 -5.47
C ALA A 68 -7.27 16.21 -5.25
N ARG A 69 -8.26 15.31 -5.43
CA ARG A 69 -7.97 13.89 -5.49
C ARG A 69 -7.18 13.58 -6.76
N PRO A 70 -6.29 12.58 -6.72
CA PRO A 70 -5.54 12.22 -7.92
C PRO A 70 -6.50 11.74 -9.01
N ALA A 71 -6.25 12.16 -10.25
CA ALA A 71 -7.01 11.65 -11.39
C ALA A 71 -6.69 10.16 -11.57
N PRO A 72 -7.67 9.34 -11.98
CA PRO A 72 -7.44 7.92 -12.20
C PRO A 72 -6.27 7.66 -13.16
N GLY A 73 -5.39 6.73 -12.78
CA GLY A 73 -4.24 6.36 -13.59
C GLY A 73 -3.04 7.29 -13.52
N THR A 74 -3.10 8.35 -12.72
CA THR A 74 -2.01 9.34 -12.64
C THR A 74 -1.11 9.16 -11.42
N ALA A 75 -1.41 8.23 -10.54
CA ALA A 75 -0.60 7.99 -9.34
C ALA A 75 0.81 7.57 -9.71
N ARG A 76 1.80 8.24 -9.14
CA ARG A 76 3.22 7.94 -9.38
C ARG A 76 3.79 6.99 -8.33
N LEU A 77 3.19 6.95 -7.15
CA LEU A 77 3.52 6.00 -6.09
C LEU A 77 2.29 5.15 -5.83
N ARG A 78 2.46 3.85 -5.83
CA ARG A 78 1.39 2.90 -5.54
C ARG A 78 1.90 1.79 -4.65
N PRO A 79 1.23 1.52 -3.52
CA PRO A 79 1.51 0.32 -2.75
C PRO A 79 1.15 -0.94 -3.56
N ASP A 80 1.91 -2.00 -3.35
CA ASP A 80 1.57 -3.32 -3.87
C ASP A 80 1.03 -4.16 -2.71
N LEU A 81 -0.14 -4.74 -2.89
CA LEU A 81 -0.78 -5.61 -1.91
C LEU A 81 -0.77 -7.04 -2.44
N GLU A 82 -0.02 -7.89 -1.79
CA GLU A 82 0.01 -9.31 -2.14
C GLU A 82 -1.18 -10.01 -1.49
N VAL A 83 -1.92 -10.80 -2.27
CA VAL A 83 -3.13 -11.48 -1.81
C VAL A 83 -3.10 -12.94 -2.28
N ASP A 84 -3.80 -13.80 -1.55
CA ASP A 84 -3.90 -15.21 -1.94
C ASP A 84 -4.84 -15.44 -3.11
N ASP A 85 -5.93 -14.69 -3.17
CA ASP A 85 -6.95 -14.81 -4.21
C ASP A 85 -7.41 -13.43 -4.64
N MET A 86 -7.15 -13.06 -5.89
CA MET A 86 -7.44 -11.72 -6.40
C MET A 86 -8.94 -11.44 -6.52
N ASP A 87 -9.76 -12.44 -6.82
CA ASP A 87 -11.20 -12.24 -6.92
C ASP A 87 -11.81 -11.97 -5.54
N VAL A 88 -11.40 -12.74 -4.55
CA VAL A 88 -11.83 -12.54 -3.15
C VAL A 88 -11.36 -11.18 -2.64
N ALA A 89 -10.10 -10.84 -2.91
CA ALA A 89 -9.52 -9.57 -2.48
C ALA A 89 -10.27 -8.40 -3.08
N GLN A 90 -10.55 -8.44 -4.39
CA GLN A 90 -11.30 -7.38 -5.05
C GLN A 90 -12.69 -7.21 -4.45
N ALA A 91 -13.42 -8.32 -4.24
CA ALA A 91 -14.74 -8.26 -3.65
C ALA A 91 -14.73 -7.63 -2.24
N ARG A 92 -13.73 -7.98 -1.43
CA ARG A 92 -13.57 -7.39 -0.10
C ARG A 92 -13.22 -5.91 -0.16
N ILE A 93 -12.34 -5.52 -1.06
CA ILE A 93 -11.97 -4.12 -1.26
C ILE A 93 -13.19 -3.30 -1.67
N GLU A 94 -14.00 -3.82 -2.59
CA GLU A 94 -15.23 -3.14 -3.03
C GLU A 94 -16.24 -3.03 -1.89
N ALA A 95 -16.39 -4.08 -1.08
CA ALA A 95 -17.28 -4.05 0.08
C ALA A 95 -16.83 -3.03 1.14
N LEU A 96 -15.55 -2.73 1.20
CA LEU A 96 -14.98 -1.75 2.13
C LEU A 96 -15.02 -0.32 1.60
N GLY A 97 -15.48 -0.11 0.37
CA GLY A 97 -15.58 1.23 -0.22
C GLY A 97 -14.56 1.56 -1.28
N GLY A 98 -13.69 0.61 -1.60
CA GLY A 98 -12.77 0.75 -2.72
C GLY A 98 -13.40 0.39 -4.05
N ARG A 99 -12.64 0.47 -5.12
CA ARG A 99 -13.13 0.12 -6.44
C ARG A 99 -12.03 -0.43 -7.34
N LEU A 100 -12.42 -1.26 -8.30
CA LEU A 100 -11.53 -1.69 -9.36
C LEU A 100 -11.34 -0.55 -10.35
N VAL A 101 -10.08 -0.26 -10.69
CA VAL A 101 -9.72 0.72 -11.71
C VAL A 101 -9.44 0.02 -13.04
N GLU A 102 -8.62 -1.03 -13.01
CA GLU A 102 -8.20 -1.70 -14.24
C GLU A 102 -7.62 -3.09 -13.94
N ILE A 103 -7.89 -4.04 -14.82
CA ILE A 103 -7.17 -5.31 -14.81
C ILE A 103 -6.03 -5.18 -15.81
N VAL A 104 -4.80 -5.32 -15.35
CA VAL A 104 -3.61 -5.17 -16.19
C VAL A 104 -3.13 -6.55 -16.60
N HIS A 105 -2.91 -6.73 -17.89
CA HIS A 105 -2.40 -7.97 -18.46
C HIS A 105 -0.93 -7.80 -18.80
N GLU A 106 -0.10 -8.62 -18.15
CA GLU A 106 1.33 -8.60 -18.39
C GLU A 106 1.71 -9.40 -19.64
N ARG A 107 2.88 -9.11 -20.20
CA ARG A 107 3.39 -9.87 -21.35
C ARG A 107 3.59 -11.35 -21.05
N THR A 108 3.83 -11.68 -19.79
CA THR A 108 4.03 -13.05 -19.31
C THR A 108 2.74 -13.85 -19.22
N GLY A 109 1.60 -13.21 -19.45
CA GLY A 109 0.29 -13.84 -19.26
C GLY A 109 -0.28 -13.67 -17.86
N GLU A 110 0.50 -13.19 -16.92
CA GLU A 110 0.04 -12.89 -15.58
C GLU A 110 -0.81 -11.62 -15.56
N THR A 111 -1.68 -11.51 -14.58
CA THR A 111 -2.50 -10.31 -14.41
C THR A 111 -2.31 -9.76 -13.00
N HIS A 112 -2.47 -8.46 -12.89
CA HIS A 112 -2.64 -7.81 -11.61
C HIS A 112 -3.78 -6.79 -11.72
N ARG A 113 -4.27 -6.28 -10.60
CA ARG A 113 -5.42 -5.37 -10.60
C ARG A 113 -5.04 -4.07 -9.94
N ARG A 114 -5.34 -2.97 -10.62
CA ARG A 114 -5.27 -1.65 -10.01
C ARG A 114 -6.62 -1.35 -9.39
N VAL A 115 -6.59 -1.00 -8.12
CA VAL A 115 -7.77 -0.68 -7.34
C VAL A 115 -7.56 0.67 -6.68
N ALA A 116 -8.60 1.26 -6.15
CA ALA A 116 -8.50 2.53 -5.47
C ALA A 116 -9.20 2.46 -4.11
N ASP A 117 -8.67 3.20 -3.16
CA ASP A 117 -9.31 3.39 -1.87
C ASP A 117 -10.47 4.40 -1.98
N PRO A 118 -11.23 4.66 -0.91
CA PRO A 118 -12.39 5.55 -0.98
C PRO A 118 -12.09 6.98 -1.43
N GLU A 119 -10.85 7.42 -1.34
CA GLU A 119 -10.45 8.76 -1.78
C GLU A 119 -9.71 8.75 -3.11
N GLY A 120 -9.66 7.61 -3.80
CA GLY A 120 -9.05 7.51 -5.12
C GLY A 120 -7.56 7.23 -5.12
N ASN A 121 -6.98 6.93 -3.98
CA ASN A 121 -5.58 6.53 -3.93
C ASN A 121 -5.45 5.13 -4.49
N GLU A 122 -4.65 4.98 -5.54
CA GLU A 122 -4.51 3.71 -6.24
C GLU A 122 -3.45 2.83 -5.61
N PHE A 123 -3.71 1.54 -5.61
CA PHE A 123 -2.76 0.51 -5.22
C PHE A 123 -2.97 -0.72 -6.09
N THR A 124 -2.00 -1.62 -6.06
CA THR A 124 -2.02 -2.80 -6.92
C THR A 124 -2.26 -4.03 -6.07
N VAL A 125 -3.17 -4.88 -6.54
CA VAL A 125 -3.42 -6.20 -5.95
C VAL A 125 -2.79 -7.23 -6.86
N LEU A 126 -1.94 -8.09 -6.28
CA LEU A 126 -1.21 -9.08 -7.05
C LEU A 126 -1.08 -10.40 -6.30
N ALA A 127 -0.83 -11.45 -7.08
CA ALA A 127 -0.65 -12.80 -6.55
C ALA A 127 0.69 -12.91 -5.81
N PRO A 128 0.85 -13.91 -4.93
CA PRO A 128 2.12 -14.14 -4.27
C PRO A 128 3.24 -14.38 -5.28
N LEU A 129 4.43 -13.95 -4.92
CA LEU A 129 5.62 -14.26 -5.72
C LEU A 129 5.83 -15.79 -5.75
N PRO A 130 6.28 -16.34 -6.88
CA PRO A 130 6.73 -17.73 -6.91
C PRO A 130 7.82 -17.97 -5.85
N PRO A 131 7.90 -19.20 -5.26
CA PRO A 131 8.82 -19.45 -4.15
C PRO A 131 10.26 -19.07 -4.39
N ASP A 132 10.80 -19.33 -5.58
CA ASP A 132 12.17 -18.99 -5.93
C ASP A 132 12.38 -17.47 -6.01
N LEU A 133 11.40 -16.75 -6.53
CA LEU A 133 11.46 -15.29 -6.60
C LEU A 133 11.23 -14.65 -5.22
N ALA A 134 10.33 -15.22 -4.43
CA ALA A 134 10.12 -14.76 -3.06
C ALA A 134 11.41 -14.89 -2.24
N GLU A 135 12.15 -15.96 -2.43
CA GLU A 135 13.44 -16.15 -1.76
C GLU A 135 14.45 -15.07 -2.17
N LYS A 136 14.47 -14.70 -3.46
CA LYS A 136 15.34 -13.62 -3.94
C LYS A 136 14.97 -12.25 -3.35
N VAL A 137 13.70 -11.98 -3.20
CA VAL A 137 13.20 -10.67 -2.73
C VAL A 137 13.27 -10.57 -1.21
N TYR A 138 12.85 -11.61 -0.50
CA TYR A 138 12.71 -11.58 0.96
C TYR A 138 13.78 -12.36 1.71
N GLY A 139 14.57 -13.18 1.02
CA GLY A 139 15.56 -14.04 1.63
C GLY A 139 15.02 -15.43 1.96
N LYS A 140 15.91 -16.33 2.37
CA LYS A 140 15.58 -17.70 2.71
C LYS A 140 14.60 -17.76 3.88
N GLY A 141 13.59 -18.62 3.76
CA GLY A 141 12.59 -18.80 4.78
C GLY A 141 11.43 -17.82 4.69
N ALA A 142 11.48 -16.87 3.75
CA ALA A 142 10.40 -15.94 3.53
C ALA A 142 9.20 -16.68 2.93
N GLY A 143 8.00 -16.37 3.39
CA GLY A 143 6.78 -16.99 2.92
C GLY A 143 6.37 -18.25 3.69
N SER A 144 7.12 -18.61 4.71
CA SER A 144 6.74 -19.69 5.61
C SER A 144 5.72 -19.22 6.66
#